data_0bf1b37bbb543d7e81053b30eb367e7f
#
_entry.id   0bf1b37bbb543d7e81053b30eb367e7f
#
_cell.length_a   1.000
_cell.length_b   1.000
_cell.length_c   1.000
_cell.angle_alpha   90.00
_cell.angle_beta   90.00
_cell.angle_gamma   90.00
#
_symmetry.space_group_name_H-M   'P 1'
#
loop_
_entity.id
_entity.type
_entity.pdbx_description
1 polymer ?
#
loop_
_entity_poly.entity_id
_entity_poly.type
_entity_poly.pdbx_seq_one_letter_code
_entity_poly.pdbx_strand_id
1 'polypeptide(L)'
;MPAIDRRTLLAGAAATGAFAAAATKAKGETLPSPPDLSGKAILITGCSSGFGKLSAIHFAELGAKVFATMRNLPRPEGAELEKLAAEKNLDLHVLELDVLDDDMVRDAVAKAEEIAGGPMDVLVNNAGVGITGPVEVQDMEATMLAFDTNVFGYHRLTRAVLPGMRAKKSGHIFAISSQLGRVMVPFSGHYSATKFAVEAMFEQLAYELVPHNIEVTVIEPGGYPTKVWVNRNVYSGELKARAGERHTSGYPQVVARMGEEDGSGRSADPMDIPHAMARILAMPSGTRPVRVPVSGGSIPQAAINEVCAKTQLEWLGGSPVLGPLVRAVHD
;
A
#
# COMPACT_ATOMS: atom_id res chain seq x y z
N MET A 1 -21.78 1.90 42.82
CA MET A 1 -20.58 1.74 41.98
C MET A 1 -19.70 2.98 42.24
N PRO A 2 -18.47 2.84 42.72
CA PRO A 2 -17.61 3.97 42.97
C PRO A 2 -17.11 4.54 41.62
N ALA A 3 -17.13 5.87 41.50
CA ALA A 3 -16.64 6.59 40.34
C ALA A 3 -15.10 6.43 40.23
N ILE A 4 -14.65 6.03 39.05
CA ILE A 4 -13.21 5.91 38.77
C ILE A 4 -12.66 7.34 38.54
N ASP A 5 -11.82 7.78 39.47
CA ASP A 5 -11.16 9.09 39.40
C ASP A 5 -10.13 9.12 38.27
N ARG A 6 -10.22 10.14 37.40
CA ARG A 6 -9.29 10.36 36.27
C ARG A 6 -7.81 10.50 36.66
N ARG A 7 -7.52 10.72 37.94
CA ARG A 7 -6.13 10.83 38.45
C ARG A 7 -5.47 9.48 38.70
N THR A 8 -6.27 8.41 38.88
CA THR A 8 -5.74 7.05 39.10
C THR A 8 -5.33 6.37 37.78
N LEU A 9 -5.78 6.87 36.62
CA LEU A 9 -5.38 6.37 35.29
C LEU A 9 -4.01 6.90 34.85
N LEU A 10 -3.47 7.91 35.46
CA LEU A 10 -2.16 8.51 35.09
C LEU A 10 -0.98 8.01 35.93
N ALA A 11 -1.22 7.22 36.98
CA ALA A 11 -0.18 6.69 37.86
C ALA A 11 0.30 5.26 37.47
N GLY A 12 -0.27 4.64 36.44
CA GLY A 12 0.08 3.29 35.99
C GLY A 12 1.14 3.19 34.90
N ALA A 13 1.75 4.31 34.46
CA ALA A 13 2.68 4.34 33.34
C ALA A 13 4.15 4.50 33.77
N ALA A 14 4.59 3.76 34.78
CA ALA A 14 6.01 3.68 35.15
C ALA A 14 6.41 2.26 35.50
N ALA A 15 6.27 1.35 34.53
CA ALA A 15 7.00 0.09 34.52
C ALA A 15 7.77 0.04 33.20
N THR A 16 8.90 0.74 33.15
CA THR A 16 9.92 0.60 32.12
C THR A 16 10.57 -0.77 32.27
N GLY A 17 9.99 -1.78 31.62
CA GLY A 17 10.65 -3.03 31.34
C GLY A 17 11.66 -2.78 30.21
N ALA A 18 12.93 -2.71 30.56
CA ALA A 18 14.04 -2.64 29.63
C ALA A 18 14.10 -3.95 28.80
N PHE A 19 13.56 -3.94 27.59
CA PHE A 19 14.03 -4.86 26.57
C PHE A 19 15.29 -4.27 25.95
N ALA A 20 16.43 -4.57 26.57
CA ALA A 20 17.73 -4.43 25.96
C ALA A 20 17.76 -5.44 24.80
N ALA A 21 17.52 -4.95 23.57
CA ALA A 21 17.90 -5.68 22.39
C ALA A 21 19.42 -5.86 22.43
N ALA A 22 19.86 -7.07 22.70
CA ALA A 22 21.26 -7.47 22.58
C ALA A 22 21.64 -7.31 21.10
N ALA A 23 22.28 -6.20 20.77
CA ALA A 23 23.00 -6.01 19.53
C ALA A 23 24.25 -6.91 19.60
N THR A 24 24.09 -8.19 19.33
CA THR A 24 25.22 -9.06 18.98
C THR A 24 25.74 -8.57 17.64
N LYS A 25 26.90 -7.89 17.66
CA LYS A 25 27.71 -7.68 16.46
C LYS A 25 28.10 -9.04 15.91
N ALA A 26 27.32 -9.57 15.00
CA ALA A 26 27.73 -10.66 14.13
C ALA A 26 28.83 -10.14 13.22
N LYS A 27 30.05 -10.58 13.47
CA LYS A 27 31.19 -10.40 12.58
C LYS A 27 30.98 -11.33 11.37
N GLY A 28 30.84 -10.74 10.19
CA GLY A 28 31.10 -11.45 8.94
C GLY A 28 29.91 -12.06 8.22
N GLU A 29 28.66 -11.57 8.41
CA GLU A 29 27.60 -11.87 7.45
C GLU A 29 27.83 -10.99 6.19
N THR A 30 28.16 -11.64 5.09
CA THR A 30 28.04 -11.03 3.75
C THR A 30 26.60 -10.56 3.62
N LEU A 31 26.41 -9.26 3.30
CA LEU A 31 25.08 -8.75 2.99
C LEU A 31 24.45 -9.69 1.95
N PRO A 32 23.21 -10.16 2.14
CA PRO A 32 22.58 -11.03 1.18
C PRO A 32 22.60 -10.33 -0.19
N SER A 33 22.93 -11.08 -1.24
CA SER A 33 22.92 -10.57 -2.60
C SER A 33 21.59 -9.87 -2.87
N PRO A 34 21.58 -8.75 -3.62
CA PRO A 34 20.32 -8.12 -4.02
C PRO A 34 19.40 -9.16 -4.67
N PRO A 35 18.09 -9.09 -4.41
CA PRO A 35 17.12 -9.97 -5.08
C PRO A 35 17.29 -9.88 -6.61
N ASP A 36 17.25 -11.01 -7.29
CA ASP A 36 17.21 -11.07 -8.76
C ASP A 36 15.75 -11.16 -9.21
N LEU A 37 15.28 -10.17 -9.95
CA LEU A 37 13.93 -10.11 -10.52
C LEU A 37 13.92 -10.33 -12.04
N SER A 38 15.02 -10.81 -12.60
CA SER A 38 15.13 -11.11 -14.04
C SER A 38 13.99 -12.06 -14.49
N GLY A 39 13.42 -11.75 -15.64
CA GLY A 39 12.27 -12.51 -16.19
C GLY A 39 10.93 -12.24 -15.54
N LYS A 40 10.82 -11.32 -14.56
CA LYS A 40 9.54 -10.89 -13.99
C LYS A 40 8.96 -9.72 -14.77
N ALA A 41 7.69 -9.82 -15.14
CA ALA A 41 6.90 -8.72 -15.68
C ALA A 41 6.07 -8.09 -14.55
N ILE A 42 6.33 -6.82 -14.24
CA ILE A 42 5.77 -6.12 -13.07
C ILE A 42 5.00 -4.89 -13.50
N LEU A 43 3.70 -4.83 -13.22
CA LEU A 43 2.84 -3.66 -13.43
C LEU A 43 2.70 -2.87 -12.12
N ILE A 44 2.97 -1.56 -12.16
CA ILE A 44 2.91 -0.68 -10.99
C ILE A 44 2.04 0.53 -11.29
N THR A 45 1.07 0.82 -10.42
CA THR A 45 0.21 2.00 -10.57
C THR A 45 0.72 3.21 -9.78
N GLY A 46 0.51 4.42 -10.33
CA GLY A 46 0.86 5.66 -9.62
C GLY A 46 2.36 5.95 -9.57
N CYS A 47 3.08 5.76 -10.69
CA CYS A 47 4.53 5.90 -10.76
C CYS A 47 5.04 7.32 -11.02
N SER A 48 4.18 8.34 -11.01
CA SER A 48 4.64 9.73 -11.17
C SER A 48 5.47 10.25 -9.99
N SER A 49 5.38 9.63 -8.81
CA SER A 49 6.14 10.03 -7.62
C SER A 49 6.13 8.96 -6.53
N GLY A 50 6.82 9.23 -5.41
CA GLY A 50 6.76 8.44 -4.19
C GLY A 50 7.10 6.96 -4.39
N PHE A 51 6.41 6.09 -3.66
CA PHE A 51 6.71 4.65 -3.66
C PHE A 51 6.60 4.01 -5.05
N GLY A 52 5.61 4.40 -5.87
CA GLY A 52 5.45 3.86 -7.22
C GLY A 52 6.66 4.15 -8.12
N LYS A 53 7.14 5.42 -8.16
CA LYS A 53 8.33 5.81 -8.94
C LYS A 53 9.58 5.09 -8.44
N LEU A 54 9.79 5.06 -7.12
CA LEU A 54 10.94 4.41 -6.50
C LEU A 54 10.94 2.90 -6.75
N SER A 55 9.79 2.25 -6.63
CA SER A 55 9.64 0.81 -6.91
C SER A 55 9.89 0.48 -8.38
N ALA A 56 9.38 1.32 -9.30
CA ALA A 56 9.57 1.10 -10.73
C ALA A 56 11.05 1.12 -11.09
N ILE A 57 11.79 2.11 -10.61
CA ILE A 57 13.24 2.20 -10.84
C ILE A 57 13.97 1.02 -10.19
N HIS A 58 13.68 0.77 -8.91
CA HIS A 58 14.38 -0.27 -8.16
C HIS A 58 14.17 -1.67 -8.73
N PHE A 59 12.95 -2.03 -9.12
CA PHE A 59 12.69 -3.35 -9.70
C PHE A 59 13.31 -3.52 -11.09
N ALA A 60 13.35 -2.45 -11.89
CA ALA A 60 14.04 -2.47 -13.16
C ALA A 60 15.57 -2.61 -12.98
N GLU A 61 16.16 -1.96 -11.97
CA GLU A 61 17.57 -2.14 -11.57
C GLU A 61 17.87 -3.57 -11.08
N LEU A 62 16.88 -4.28 -10.55
CA LEU A 62 16.97 -5.70 -10.18
C LEU A 62 16.67 -6.66 -11.34
N GLY A 63 16.55 -6.14 -12.57
CA GLY A 63 16.42 -6.95 -13.79
C GLY A 63 14.98 -7.24 -14.22
N ALA A 64 13.96 -6.72 -13.54
CA ALA A 64 12.59 -6.90 -13.95
C ALA A 64 12.23 -6.07 -15.20
N LYS A 65 11.29 -6.57 -16.01
CA LYS A 65 10.55 -5.77 -17.00
C LYS A 65 9.43 -5.05 -16.28
N VAL A 66 9.50 -3.72 -16.20
CA VAL A 66 8.60 -2.90 -15.40
C VAL A 66 7.68 -2.05 -16.28
N PHE A 67 6.39 -2.10 -16.00
CA PHE A 67 5.36 -1.22 -16.57
C PHE A 67 4.96 -0.19 -15.54
N ALA A 68 5.56 1.00 -15.63
CA ALA A 68 5.32 2.13 -14.74
C ALA A 68 4.13 2.95 -15.24
N THR A 69 3.00 2.90 -14.55
CA THR A 69 1.81 3.58 -15.05
C THR A 69 1.50 4.87 -14.31
N MET A 70 0.98 5.84 -15.05
CA MET A 70 0.50 7.12 -14.52
C MET A 70 -0.56 7.72 -15.43
N ARG A 71 -1.43 8.53 -14.87
CA ARG A 71 -2.48 9.25 -15.62
C ARG A 71 -1.94 10.51 -16.28
N ASN A 72 -2.70 11.02 -17.26
CA ASN A 72 -2.47 12.31 -17.92
C ASN A 72 -1.10 12.39 -18.62
N LEU A 73 -0.76 11.41 -19.43
CA LEU A 73 0.37 11.50 -20.34
C LEU A 73 -0.01 12.32 -21.59
N PRO A 74 0.94 13.10 -22.17
CA PRO A 74 2.34 13.26 -21.76
C PRO A 74 2.49 14.18 -20.54
N ARG A 75 3.40 13.84 -19.65
CA ARG A 75 3.73 14.64 -18.47
C ARG A 75 5.23 14.55 -18.13
N PRO A 76 5.81 15.57 -17.45
CA PRO A 76 7.25 15.62 -17.18
C PRO A 76 7.78 14.37 -16.46
N GLU A 77 7.03 13.82 -15.50
CA GLU A 77 7.45 12.64 -14.72
C GLU A 77 7.55 11.38 -15.58
N GLY A 78 6.73 11.26 -16.65
CA GLY A 78 6.83 10.16 -17.62
C GLY A 78 8.13 10.28 -18.41
N ALA A 79 8.39 11.45 -18.98
CA ALA A 79 9.61 11.73 -19.74
C ALA A 79 10.88 11.55 -18.88
N GLU A 80 10.85 11.93 -17.59
CA GLU A 80 11.95 11.67 -16.66
C GLU A 80 12.24 10.18 -16.48
N LEU A 81 11.19 9.35 -16.33
CA LEU A 81 11.35 7.90 -16.18
C LEU A 81 11.87 7.25 -17.47
N GLU A 82 11.35 7.64 -18.62
CA GLU A 82 11.82 7.14 -19.94
C GLU A 82 13.29 7.50 -20.18
N LYS A 83 13.67 8.74 -19.88
CA LYS A 83 15.06 9.20 -19.97
C LYS A 83 15.96 8.40 -19.04
N LEU A 84 15.59 8.22 -17.78
CA LEU A 84 16.34 7.43 -16.80
C LEU A 84 16.50 5.97 -17.25
N ALA A 85 15.42 5.38 -17.77
CA ALA A 85 15.44 4.02 -18.28
C ALA A 85 16.43 3.87 -19.44
N ALA A 86 16.43 4.82 -20.39
CA ALA A 86 17.39 4.83 -21.50
C ALA A 86 18.82 5.02 -21.03
N GLU A 87 19.09 5.96 -20.11
CA GLU A 87 20.43 6.25 -19.60
C GLU A 87 21.04 5.05 -18.83
N LYS A 88 20.20 4.30 -18.10
CA LYS A 88 20.63 3.14 -17.29
C LYS A 88 20.43 1.79 -17.99
N ASN A 89 19.92 1.79 -19.23
CA ASN A 89 19.56 0.57 -19.97
C ASN A 89 18.62 -0.35 -19.17
N LEU A 90 17.56 0.22 -18.59
CA LEU A 90 16.56 -0.50 -17.81
C LEU A 90 15.39 -0.95 -18.72
N ASP A 91 14.87 -2.16 -18.49
CA ASP A 91 13.64 -2.63 -19.13
C ASP A 91 12.39 -2.06 -18.41
N LEU A 92 12.20 -0.74 -18.58
CA LEU A 92 11.12 0.03 -17.97
C LEU A 92 10.31 0.76 -19.03
N HIS A 93 9.00 0.54 -19.03
CA HIS A 93 8.04 1.10 -19.95
C HIS A 93 7.06 2.01 -19.21
N VAL A 94 6.84 3.22 -19.72
CA VAL A 94 5.83 4.14 -19.17
C VAL A 94 4.54 3.98 -19.95
N LEU A 95 3.43 3.72 -19.25
CA LEU A 95 2.11 3.57 -19.84
C LEU A 95 1.10 4.53 -19.21
N GLU A 96 0.18 5.04 -20.03
CA GLU A 96 -0.94 5.83 -19.52
C GLU A 96 -1.96 4.92 -18.85
N LEU A 97 -2.38 5.29 -17.64
CA LEU A 97 -3.43 4.59 -16.90
C LEU A 97 -4.02 5.49 -15.83
N ASP A 98 -5.32 5.75 -15.90
CA ASP A 98 -6.10 6.25 -14.76
C ASP A 98 -6.87 5.07 -14.14
N VAL A 99 -6.67 4.85 -12.84
CA VAL A 99 -7.31 3.76 -12.10
C VAL A 99 -8.83 3.95 -11.94
N LEU A 100 -9.34 5.14 -12.29
CA LEU A 100 -10.77 5.48 -12.28
C LEU A 100 -11.49 5.06 -13.57
N ASP A 101 -10.75 4.69 -14.61
CA ASP A 101 -11.29 4.38 -15.93
C ASP A 101 -11.12 2.89 -16.27
N ASP A 102 -12.23 2.17 -16.39
CA ASP A 102 -12.25 0.72 -16.64
C ASP A 102 -11.62 0.35 -18.00
N ASP A 103 -11.82 1.20 -19.03
CA ASP A 103 -11.29 0.94 -20.36
C ASP A 103 -9.78 1.20 -20.39
N MET A 104 -9.31 2.29 -19.81
CA MET A 104 -7.88 2.56 -19.68
C MET A 104 -7.15 1.47 -18.88
N VAL A 105 -7.76 0.96 -17.81
CA VAL A 105 -7.20 -0.15 -17.02
C VAL A 105 -7.06 -1.40 -17.88
N ARG A 106 -8.11 -1.79 -18.61
CA ARG A 106 -8.09 -2.96 -19.51
C ARG A 106 -7.02 -2.81 -20.59
N ASP A 107 -6.98 -1.66 -21.26
CA ASP A 107 -6.11 -1.41 -22.40
C ASP A 107 -4.64 -1.32 -21.96
N ALA A 108 -4.34 -0.70 -20.82
CA ALA A 108 -2.99 -0.66 -20.25
C ALA A 108 -2.48 -2.05 -19.84
N VAL A 109 -3.33 -2.88 -19.23
CA VAL A 109 -2.96 -4.26 -18.89
C VAL A 109 -2.70 -5.07 -20.17
N ALA A 110 -3.59 -5.01 -21.16
CA ALA A 110 -3.41 -5.71 -22.43
C ALA A 110 -2.11 -5.27 -23.13
N LYS A 111 -1.81 -3.96 -23.11
CA LYS A 111 -0.57 -3.43 -23.70
C LYS A 111 0.68 -3.89 -22.95
N ALA A 112 0.62 -3.93 -21.61
CA ALA A 112 1.71 -4.46 -20.79
C ALA A 112 1.96 -5.95 -21.09
N GLU A 113 0.90 -6.76 -21.17
CA GLU A 113 0.99 -8.19 -21.50
C GLU A 113 1.51 -8.43 -22.92
N GLU A 114 1.13 -7.60 -23.89
CA GLU A 114 1.67 -7.64 -25.26
C GLU A 114 3.19 -7.41 -25.26
N ILE A 115 3.67 -6.36 -24.59
CA ILE A 115 5.10 -6.02 -24.50
C ILE A 115 5.88 -7.06 -23.69
N ALA A 116 5.26 -7.61 -22.64
CA ALA A 116 5.87 -8.64 -21.81
C ALA A 116 5.95 -9.99 -22.54
N GLY A 117 5.13 -10.21 -23.57
CA GLY A 117 4.98 -11.49 -24.23
C GLY A 117 4.19 -12.52 -23.42
N GLY A 118 3.39 -12.09 -22.45
CA GLY A 118 2.58 -12.95 -21.59
C GLY A 118 2.00 -12.21 -20.37
N PRO A 119 1.27 -12.95 -19.52
CA PRO A 119 0.61 -12.37 -18.34
C PRO A 119 1.59 -11.80 -17.33
N MET A 120 1.16 -10.75 -16.62
CA MET A 120 1.93 -10.12 -15.53
C MET A 120 2.30 -11.14 -14.44
N ASP A 121 3.54 -11.07 -13.95
CA ASP A 121 3.99 -11.84 -12.78
C ASP A 121 3.62 -11.15 -11.48
N VAL A 122 3.68 -9.83 -11.48
CA VAL A 122 3.43 -9.02 -10.29
C VAL A 122 2.56 -7.82 -10.66
N LEU A 123 1.55 -7.56 -9.81
CA LEU A 123 0.81 -6.30 -9.80
C LEU A 123 1.12 -5.56 -8.50
N VAL A 124 1.48 -4.27 -8.59
CA VAL A 124 1.61 -3.37 -7.45
C VAL A 124 0.50 -2.31 -7.52
N ASN A 125 -0.55 -2.52 -6.74
CA ASN A 125 -1.60 -1.53 -6.51
C ASN A 125 -1.07 -0.46 -5.57
N ASN A 126 -0.58 0.66 -6.13
CA ASN A 126 0.04 1.74 -5.35
C ASN A 126 -0.65 3.10 -5.55
N ALA A 127 -1.31 3.34 -6.70
CA ALA A 127 -2.01 4.60 -6.93
C ALA A 127 -3.00 4.90 -5.80
N GLY A 128 -2.97 6.13 -5.28
CA GLY A 128 -3.86 6.49 -4.18
C GLY A 128 -3.87 7.98 -3.90
N VAL A 129 -4.93 8.42 -3.26
CA VAL A 129 -5.11 9.80 -2.80
C VAL A 129 -5.36 9.83 -1.30
N GLY A 130 -4.90 10.89 -0.64
CA GLY A 130 -5.26 11.21 0.72
C GLY A 130 -6.13 12.46 0.74
N ILE A 131 -7.28 12.39 1.39
CA ILE A 131 -8.15 13.54 1.66
C ILE A 131 -8.42 13.54 3.15
N THR A 132 -7.98 14.58 3.84
CA THR A 132 -8.07 14.67 5.31
C THR A 132 -8.98 15.80 5.77
N GLY A 133 -9.47 15.68 6.98
CA GLY A 133 -10.40 16.58 7.62
C GLY A 133 -11.37 15.80 8.50
N PRO A 134 -12.22 16.47 9.29
CA PRO A 134 -13.29 15.81 10.03
C PRO A 134 -14.22 15.03 9.10
N VAL A 135 -14.74 13.90 9.54
CA VAL A 135 -15.66 13.07 8.74
C VAL A 135 -16.89 13.86 8.30
N GLU A 136 -17.44 14.72 9.15
CA GLU A 136 -18.58 15.56 8.82
C GLU A 136 -18.29 16.57 7.70
N VAL A 137 -17.05 17.02 7.59
CA VAL A 137 -16.61 17.98 6.55
C VAL A 137 -16.40 17.29 5.20
N GLN A 138 -16.16 15.99 5.19
CA GLN A 138 -15.96 15.20 3.97
C GLN A 138 -17.27 15.09 3.19
N ASP A 139 -17.40 15.84 2.10
CA ASP A 139 -18.54 15.71 1.20
C ASP A 139 -18.52 14.41 0.38
N MET A 140 -19.60 14.15 -0.34
CA MET A 140 -19.69 12.93 -1.16
C MET A 140 -18.71 12.91 -2.32
N GLU A 141 -18.33 14.07 -2.89
CA GLU A 141 -17.35 14.17 -3.95
C GLU A 141 -15.97 13.70 -3.45
N ALA A 142 -15.49 14.22 -2.32
CA ALA A 142 -14.23 13.79 -1.71
C ALA A 142 -14.28 12.32 -1.27
N THR A 143 -15.40 11.89 -0.72
CA THR A 143 -15.62 10.50 -0.27
C THR A 143 -15.56 9.54 -1.45
N MET A 144 -16.31 9.80 -2.52
CA MET A 144 -16.32 8.95 -3.71
C MET A 144 -14.95 8.92 -4.39
N LEU A 145 -14.27 10.06 -4.54
CA LEU A 145 -12.94 10.11 -5.10
C LEU A 145 -11.94 9.27 -4.30
N ALA A 146 -11.99 9.35 -2.96
CA ALA A 146 -11.11 8.57 -2.10
C ALA A 146 -11.35 7.06 -2.23
N PHE A 147 -12.61 6.62 -2.21
CA PHE A 147 -12.95 5.20 -2.35
C PHE A 147 -12.71 4.69 -3.78
N ASP A 148 -13.07 5.46 -4.78
CA ASP A 148 -12.91 5.07 -6.17
C ASP A 148 -11.42 4.90 -6.53
N THR A 149 -10.56 5.83 -6.09
CA THR A 149 -9.13 5.72 -6.32
C THR A 149 -8.49 4.61 -5.49
N ASN A 150 -8.70 4.62 -4.16
CA ASN A 150 -7.92 3.79 -3.23
C ASN A 150 -8.42 2.35 -3.14
N VAL A 151 -9.71 2.11 -3.40
CA VAL A 151 -10.35 0.80 -3.24
C VAL A 151 -10.77 0.23 -4.60
N PHE A 152 -11.64 0.93 -5.32
CA PHE A 152 -12.18 0.40 -6.58
C PHE A 152 -11.13 0.40 -7.70
N GLY A 153 -10.20 1.36 -7.72
CA GLY A 153 -9.05 1.34 -8.62
C GLY A 153 -8.19 0.09 -8.44
N TYR A 154 -7.90 -0.29 -7.19
CA TYR A 154 -7.19 -1.55 -6.88
C TYR A 154 -7.99 -2.77 -7.34
N HIS A 155 -9.30 -2.76 -7.14
CA HIS A 155 -10.18 -3.83 -7.60
C HIS A 155 -10.19 -3.97 -9.12
N ARG A 156 -10.29 -2.85 -9.87
CA ARG A 156 -10.22 -2.84 -11.34
C ARG A 156 -8.94 -3.49 -11.86
N LEU A 157 -7.78 -3.04 -11.36
CA LEU A 157 -6.48 -3.57 -11.76
C LEU A 157 -6.33 -5.06 -11.44
N THR A 158 -6.72 -5.44 -10.23
CA THR A 158 -6.69 -6.84 -9.79
C THR A 158 -7.55 -7.72 -10.71
N ARG A 159 -8.78 -7.31 -11.02
CA ARG A 159 -9.65 -8.03 -11.95
C ARG A 159 -9.05 -8.14 -13.36
N ALA A 160 -8.35 -7.11 -13.81
CA ALA A 160 -7.77 -7.09 -15.16
C ALA A 160 -6.60 -8.09 -15.30
N VAL A 161 -5.72 -8.23 -14.29
CA VAL A 161 -4.55 -9.13 -14.37
C VAL A 161 -4.86 -10.58 -13.97
N LEU A 162 -5.86 -10.82 -13.13
CA LEU A 162 -6.15 -12.14 -12.57
C LEU A 162 -6.42 -13.23 -13.60
N PRO A 163 -7.14 -13.01 -14.72
CA PRO A 163 -7.35 -14.07 -15.73
C PRO A 163 -6.03 -14.64 -16.25
N GLY A 164 -5.06 -13.77 -16.59
CA GLY A 164 -3.73 -14.17 -17.03
C GLY A 164 -2.93 -14.90 -15.96
N MET A 165 -2.90 -14.38 -14.73
CA MET A 165 -2.22 -15.02 -13.59
C MET A 165 -2.81 -16.41 -13.28
N ARG A 166 -4.14 -16.56 -13.32
CA ARG A 166 -4.80 -17.88 -13.12
C ARG A 166 -4.47 -18.86 -14.23
N ALA A 167 -4.42 -18.42 -15.49
CA ALA A 167 -4.08 -19.27 -16.60
C ALA A 167 -2.68 -19.87 -16.46
N LYS A 168 -1.69 -19.09 -15.99
CA LYS A 168 -0.33 -19.58 -15.73
C LYS A 168 -0.13 -20.18 -14.34
N LYS A 169 -1.16 -20.14 -13.46
CA LYS A 169 -1.13 -20.64 -12.08
C LYS A 169 0.04 -20.04 -11.27
N SER A 170 0.31 -18.78 -11.46
CA SER A 170 1.39 -18.06 -10.77
C SER A 170 1.14 -16.56 -10.83
N GLY A 171 1.42 -15.88 -9.74
CA GLY A 171 1.34 -14.41 -9.64
C GLY A 171 1.55 -13.91 -8.24
N HIS A 172 1.84 -12.62 -8.13
CA HIS A 172 1.89 -11.94 -6.84
C HIS A 172 1.22 -10.57 -6.93
N ILE A 173 0.34 -10.26 -5.99
CA ILE A 173 -0.38 -9.00 -5.95
C ILE A 173 0.00 -8.25 -4.67
N PHE A 174 0.61 -7.08 -4.82
CA PHE A 174 0.81 -6.14 -3.73
C PHE A 174 -0.34 -5.13 -3.69
N ALA A 175 -0.79 -4.82 -2.46
CA ALA A 175 -1.65 -3.68 -2.18
C ALA A 175 -0.93 -2.74 -1.21
N ILE A 176 -0.71 -1.49 -1.62
CA ILE A 176 -0.15 -0.48 -0.72
C ILE A 176 -1.27 0.08 0.14
N SER A 177 -1.34 -0.43 1.37
CA SER A 177 -2.24 0.04 2.41
C SER A 177 -1.62 1.22 3.20
N SER A 178 -1.72 1.18 4.49
CA SER A 178 -1.14 2.12 5.44
C SER A 178 -1.23 1.52 6.85
N GLN A 179 -0.40 1.97 7.79
CA GLN A 179 -0.69 1.75 9.21
C GLN A 179 -2.12 2.21 9.57
N LEU A 180 -2.66 3.22 8.86
CA LEU A 180 -4.03 3.71 9.03
C LEU A 180 -5.11 2.79 8.42
N GLY A 181 -4.73 1.64 7.88
CA GLY A 181 -5.64 0.54 7.56
C GLY A 181 -5.93 -0.38 8.75
N ARG A 182 -5.22 -0.21 9.89
CA ARG A 182 -5.37 -1.03 11.10
C ARG A 182 -5.53 -0.20 12.37
N VAL A 183 -4.99 1.03 12.39
CA VAL A 183 -5.14 2.00 13.47
C VAL A 183 -5.65 3.32 12.92
N MET A 184 -6.11 4.23 13.78
CA MET A 184 -6.71 5.49 13.35
C MET A 184 -5.95 6.67 13.93
N VAL A 185 -5.84 7.72 13.11
CA VAL A 185 -5.43 9.06 13.55
C VAL A 185 -6.66 9.97 13.42
N PRO A 186 -7.03 10.70 14.48
CA PRO A 186 -8.15 11.65 14.42
C PRO A 186 -8.00 12.61 13.23
N PHE A 187 -9.12 12.92 12.60
CA PHE A 187 -9.21 13.83 11.46
C PHE A 187 -8.52 13.38 10.17
N SER A 188 -8.21 12.09 10.05
CA SER A 188 -7.75 11.51 8.77
C SER A 188 -8.88 11.35 7.74
N GLY A 189 -10.10 11.73 8.07
CA GLY A 189 -11.26 11.63 7.22
C GLY A 189 -11.58 10.20 6.79
N HIS A 190 -12.03 10.04 5.56
CA HIS A 190 -12.33 8.73 4.99
C HIS A 190 -11.08 7.95 4.52
N TYR A 191 -9.88 8.55 4.58
CA TYR A 191 -8.66 7.87 4.18
C TYR A 191 -8.45 6.55 4.95
N SER A 192 -8.59 6.58 6.29
CA SER A 192 -8.49 5.35 7.09
C SER A 192 -9.53 4.32 6.66
N ALA A 193 -10.78 4.73 6.41
CA ALA A 193 -11.84 3.82 5.95
C ALA A 193 -11.48 3.16 4.62
N THR A 194 -10.90 3.90 3.66
CA THR A 194 -10.44 3.31 2.38
C THR A 194 -9.33 2.27 2.61
N LYS A 195 -8.39 2.53 3.52
CA LYS A 195 -7.29 1.59 3.81
C LYS A 195 -7.78 0.37 4.59
N PHE A 196 -8.73 0.50 5.53
CA PHE A 196 -9.42 -0.64 6.14
C PHE A 196 -10.14 -1.51 5.10
N ALA A 197 -10.80 -0.88 4.13
CA ALA A 197 -11.44 -1.61 3.02
C ALA A 197 -10.42 -2.37 2.17
N VAL A 198 -9.25 -1.78 1.86
CA VAL A 198 -8.15 -2.45 1.16
C VAL A 198 -7.65 -3.65 1.96
N GLU A 199 -7.43 -3.50 3.28
CA GLU A 199 -6.99 -4.59 4.15
C GLU A 199 -7.95 -5.79 4.08
N ALA A 200 -9.26 -5.55 4.25
CA ALA A 200 -10.26 -6.59 4.20
C ALA A 200 -10.38 -7.25 2.82
N MET A 201 -10.38 -6.43 1.75
CA MET A 201 -10.54 -6.93 0.38
C MET A 201 -9.34 -7.80 -0.05
N PHE A 202 -8.12 -7.40 0.30
CA PHE A 202 -6.93 -8.14 -0.12
C PHE A 202 -6.62 -9.36 0.75
N GLU A 203 -7.01 -9.37 2.03
CA GLU A 203 -6.99 -10.60 2.83
C GLU A 203 -8.02 -11.60 2.31
N GLN A 204 -9.26 -11.18 2.02
CA GLN A 204 -10.26 -12.04 1.40
C GLN A 204 -9.74 -12.62 0.08
N LEU A 205 -9.12 -11.79 -0.76
CA LEU A 205 -8.54 -12.21 -2.02
C LEU A 205 -7.40 -13.24 -1.82
N ALA A 206 -6.58 -13.08 -0.78
CA ALA A 206 -5.50 -14.01 -0.48
C ALA A 206 -6.03 -15.44 -0.27
N TYR A 207 -7.13 -15.60 0.48
CA TYR A 207 -7.77 -16.92 0.67
C TYR A 207 -8.30 -17.50 -0.65
N GLU A 208 -8.98 -16.67 -1.45
CA GLU A 208 -9.59 -17.09 -2.71
C GLU A 208 -8.57 -17.52 -3.76
N LEU A 209 -7.34 -16.98 -3.70
CA LEU A 209 -6.30 -17.23 -4.68
C LEU A 209 -5.36 -18.40 -4.32
N VAL A 210 -5.45 -18.98 -3.12
CA VAL A 210 -4.68 -20.16 -2.71
C VAL A 210 -4.79 -21.31 -3.75
N PRO A 211 -5.98 -21.70 -4.26
CA PRO A 211 -6.09 -22.78 -5.25
C PRO A 211 -5.46 -22.45 -6.61
N HIS A 212 -5.13 -21.19 -6.84
CA HIS A 212 -4.56 -20.71 -8.10
C HIS A 212 -3.05 -20.48 -8.02
N ASN A 213 -2.43 -20.72 -6.86
CA ASN A 213 -1.01 -20.44 -6.60
C ASN A 213 -0.65 -18.97 -6.90
N ILE A 214 -1.53 -18.04 -6.52
CA ILE A 214 -1.34 -16.59 -6.62
C ILE A 214 -1.35 -16.04 -5.20
N GLU A 215 -0.31 -15.30 -4.84
CA GLU A 215 -0.12 -14.77 -3.50
C GLU A 215 -0.48 -13.29 -3.44
N VAL A 216 -0.89 -12.85 -2.26
CA VAL A 216 -1.25 -11.45 -1.99
C VAL A 216 -0.47 -10.97 -0.78
N THR A 217 0.14 -9.79 -0.89
CA THR A 217 0.77 -9.12 0.24
C THR A 217 0.28 -7.69 0.35
N VAL A 218 -0.24 -7.34 1.50
CA VAL A 218 -0.59 -5.97 1.87
C VAL A 218 0.62 -5.33 2.56
N ILE A 219 1.16 -4.29 1.97
CA ILE A 219 2.20 -3.46 2.57
C ILE A 219 1.52 -2.35 3.38
N GLU A 220 1.93 -2.20 4.63
CA GLU A 220 1.36 -1.23 5.58
C GLU A 220 2.39 -0.13 5.94
N PRO A 221 2.59 0.88 5.06
CA PRO A 221 3.56 1.94 5.31
C PRO A 221 3.18 2.82 6.50
N GLY A 222 4.20 3.24 7.25
CA GLY A 222 4.12 4.39 8.15
C GLY A 222 4.16 5.73 7.41
N GLY A 223 4.50 6.79 8.12
CA GLY A 223 4.65 8.14 7.54
C GLY A 223 6.02 8.33 6.89
N TYR A 224 6.08 8.48 5.58
CA TYR A 224 7.30 8.71 4.80
C TYR A 224 7.29 10.10 4.14
N PRO A 225 8.47 10.75 3.95
CA PRO A 225 8.59 12.05 3.29
C PRO A 225 8.48 11.88 1.77
N THR A 226 7.27 11.73 1.26
CA THR A 226 6.99 11.62 -0.19
C THR A 226 6.06 12.74 -0.65
N LYS A 227 5.88 12.90 -1.96
CA LYS A 227 4.92 13.87 -2.52
C LYS A 227 3.45 13.62 -2.11
N VAL A 228 3.15 12.53 -1.40
CA VAL A 228 1.80 12.24 -0.91
C VAL A 228 1.25 13.39 -0.04
N TRP A 229 2.10 14.06 0.72
CA TRP A 229 1.70 15.18 1.58
C TRP A 229 1.28 16.40 0.78
N VAL A 230 2.06 16.76 -0.23
CA VAL A 230 1.75 17.87 -1.13
C VAL A 230 0.51 17.56 -1.95
N ASN A 231 0.43 16.36 -2.53
CA ASN A 231 -0.74 15.93 -3.32
C ASN A 231 -2.02 15.93 -2.46
N ARG A 232 -1.93 15.47 -1.20
CA ARG A 232 -3.03 15.47 -0.26
C ARG A 232 -3.55 16.88 0.03
N ASN A 233 -2.64 17.87 0.09
CA ASN A 233 -3.01 19.25 0.35
C ASN A 233 -3.89 19.83 -0.75
N VAL A 234 -3.67 19.46 -2.01
CA VAL A 234 -4.52 19.89 -3.12
C VAL A 234 -5.97 19.45 -2.86
N TYR A 235 -6.21 18.16 -2.67
CA TYR A 235 -7.56 17.64 -2.44
C TYR A 235 -8.20 18.12 -1.14
N SER A 236 -7.41 18.21 -0.05
CA SER A 236 -7.93 18.72 1.23
C SER A 236 -8.21 20.22 1.19
N GLY A 237 -7.44 20.99 0.41
CA GLY A 237 -7.67 22.41 0.16
C GLY A 237 -8.93 22.66 -0.69
N GLU A 238 -9.14 21.86 -1.74
CA GLU A 238 -10.36 21.90 -2.55
C GLU A 238 -11.60 21.57 -1.71
N LEU A 239 -11.53 20.51 -0.88
CA LEU A 239 -12.59 20.18 0.06
C LEU A 239 -12.87 21.34 1.02
N LYS A 240 -11.83 21.93 1.64
CA LYS A 240 -11.96 23.12 2.52
C LYS A 240 -12.65 24.27 1.81
N ALA A 241 -12.27 24.55 0.56
CA ALA A 241 -12.81 25.69 -0.20
C ALA A 241 -14.29 25.55 -0.53
N ARG A 242 -14.80 24.32 -0.71
CA ARG A 242 -16.23 24.08 -1.04
C ARG A 242 -17.09 23.67 0.16
N ALA A 243 -16.47 23.35 1.31
CA ALA A 243 -17.20 22.93 2.50
C ALA A 243 -18.00 24.11 3.11
N GLY A 244 -19.29 23.89 3.32
CA GLY A 244 -20.18 24.89 3.90
C GLY A 244 -19.98 25.09 5.40
N GLU A 245 -20.21 26.33 5.88
CA GLU A 245 -20.08 26.70 7.29
C GLU A 245 -20.89 25.78 8.22
N ARG A 246 -22.03 25.30 7.77
CA ARG A 246 -22.86 24.35 8.51
C ARG A 246 -22.08 23.13 9.02
N HIS A 247 -21.10 22.64 8.26
CA HIS A 247 -20.31 21.45 8.58
C HIS A 247 -18.93 21.81 9.16
N THR A 248 -18.40 22.98 8.84
CA THR A 248 -17.05 23.38 9.25
C THR A 248 -17.02 24.10 10.60
N SER A 249 -18.12 24.75 11.01
CA SER A 249 -18.19 25.56 12.26
C SER A 249 -17.92 24.77 13.54
N GLY A 250 -18.15 23.44 13.53
CA GLY A 250 -17.84 22.56 14.65
C GLY A 250 -16.33 22.23 14.80
N TYR A 251 -15.49 22.56 13.79
CA TYR A 251 -14.09 22.14 13.72
C TYR A 251 -13.11 23.27 13.29
N PRO A 252 -13.25 24.50 13.79
CA PRO A 252 -12.57 25.67 13.21
C PRO A 252 -11.03 25.52 13.16
N GLN A 253 -10.44 24.96 14.21
CA GLN A 253 -8.98 24.78 14.27
C GLN A 253 -8.46 23.70 13.30
N VAL A 254 -9.23 22.63 13.11
CA VAL A 254 -8.87 21.54 12.19
C VAL A 254 -9.04 22.00 10.75
N VAL A 255 -10.17 22.62 10.45
CA VAL A 255 -10.47 23.15 9.11
C VAL A 255 -9.47 24.20 8.69
N ALA A 256 -9.04 25.08 9.60
CA ALA A 256 -8.01 26.07 9.32
C ALA A 256 -6.73 25.45 8.75
N ARG A 257 -6.33 24.28 9.25
CA ARG A 257 -5.10 23.56 8.85
C ARG A 257 -5.26 22.60 7.69
N MET A 258 -6.47 22.38 7.18
CA MET A 258 -6.67 21.52 6.03
C MET A 258 -5.93 22.09 4.82
N GLY A 259 -5.19 21.25 4.13
CA GLY A 259 -4.37 21.63 2.97
C GLY A 259 -3.00 22.22 3.29
N GLU A 260 -2.53 22.19 4.54
CA GLU A 260 -1.28 22.82 4.97
C GLU A 260 -0.17 21.82 5.39
N GLU A 261 -0.45 20.53 5.37
CA GLU A 261 0.52 19.50 5.78
C GLU A 261 1.61 19.33 4.70
N ASP A 262 2.87 19.53 5.05
CA ASP A 262 4.00 19.44 4.12
C ASP A 262 4.85 18.16 4.27
N GLY A 263 4.52 17.33 5.26
CA GLY A 263 5.29 16.11 5.56
C GLY A 263 6.55 16.38 6.39
N SER A 264 6.76 17.60 6.88
CA SER A 264 7.91 17.94 7.73
C SER A 264 7.98 17.06 8.99
N GLY A 265 9.21 16.91 9.52
CA GLY A 265 9.47 16.06 10.68
C GLY A 265 9.51 14.55 10.40
N ARG A 266 9.37 14.11 9.15
CA ARG A 266 9.53 12.71 8.72
C ARG A 266 10.91 12.52 8.11
N SER A 267 11.63 11.50 8.58
CA SER A 267 13.01 11.21 8.16
C SER A 267 13.21 9.76 7.68
N ALA A 268 12.14 8.95 7.66
CA ALA A 268 12.21 7.57 7.17
C ALA A 268 12.56 7.54 5.69
N ASP A 269 13.38 6.58 5.27
CA ASP A 269 13.77 6.41 3.87
C ASP A 269 12.62 5.81 3.05
N PRO A 270 12.07 6.51 2.04
CA PRO A 270 11.02 5.96 1.20
C PRO A 270 11.42 4.69 0.43
N MET A 271 12.72 4.40 0.32
CA MET A 271 13.23 3.16 -0.27
C MET A 271 12.94 1.92 0.58
N ASP A 272 12.55 2.07 1.85
CA ASP A 272 12.12 0.94 2.69
C ASP A 272 11.00 0.12 2.03
N ILE A 273 10.09 0.77 1.31
CA ILE A 273 8.94 0.12 0.66
C ILE A 273 9.37 -0.70 -0.57
N PRO A 274 10.10 -0.15 -1.57
CA PRO A 274 10.67 -0.97 -2.65
C PRO A 274 11.52 -2.13 -2.15
N HIS A 275 12.39 -1.89 -1.17
CA HIS A 275 13.24 -2.92 -0.59
C HIS A 275 12.44 -4.04 0.09
N ALA A 276 11.37 -3.69 0.83
CA ALA A 276 10.49 -4.68 1.45
C ALA A 276 9.81 -5.56 0.40
N MET A 277 9.23 -4.95 -0.64
CA MET A 277 8.58 -5.70 -1.72
C MET A 277 9.57 -6.58 -2.50
N ALA A 278 10.78 -6.08 -2.80
CA ALA A 278 11.82 -6.87 -3.47
C ALA A 278 12.23 -8.10 -2.63
N ARG A 279 12.41 -7.94 -1.31
CA ARG A 279 12.70 -9.08 -0.41
C ARG A 279 11.57 -10.10 -0.41
N ILE A 280 10.31 -9.67 -0.40
CA ILE A 280 9.16 -10.56 -0.45
C ILE A 280 9.13 -11.33 -1.77
N LEU A 281 9.39 -10.68 -2.90
CA LEU A 281 9.46 -11.35 -4.21
C LEU A 281 10.57 -12.40 -4.29
N ALA A 282 11.67 -12.21 -3.55
CA ALA A 282 12.76 -13.17 -3.46
C ALA A 282 12.46 -14.38 -2.55
N MET A 283 11.42 -14.31 -1.71
CA MET A 283 11.00 -15.45 -0.89
C MET A 283 10.40 -16.55 -1.77
N PRO A 284 10.56 -17.82 -1.37
CA PRO A 284 9.89 -18.93 -2.06
C PRO A 284 8.37 -18.72 -2.12
N SER A 285 7.76 -19.12 -3.24
CA SER A 285 6.30 -19.13 -3.34
C SER A 285 5.69 -20.01 -2.25
N GLY A 286 4.58 -19.57 -1.68
CA GLY A 286 3.90 -20.23 -0.54
C GLY A 286 4.43 -19.85 0.83
N THR A 287 5.44 -18.96 0.91
CA THR A 287 6.00 -18.50 2.20
C THR A 287 5.90 -16.99 2.41
N ARG A 288 5.29 -16.28 1.47
CA ARG A 288 5.21 -14.83 1.50
C ARG A 288 4.09 -14.36 2.43
N PRO A 289 4.36 -13.42 3.35
CA PRO A 289 3.36 -12.99 4.32
C PRO A 289 2.23 -12.19 3.68
N VAL A 290 1.01 -12.37 4.18
CA VAL A 290 -0.15 -11.60 3.70
C VAL A 290 -0.09 -10.12 4.13
N ARG A 291 0.62 -9.78 5.21
CA ARG A 291 0.80 -8.41 5.70
C ARG A 291 2.24 -8.11 6.10
N VAL A 292 2.72 -6.95 5.71
CA VAL A 292 4.06 -6.49 6.09
C VAL A 292 3.99 -5.02 6.51
N PRO A 293 4.05 -4.75 7.83
CA PRO A 293 4.26 -3.40 8.33
C PRO A 293 5.65 -2.88 7.96
N VAL A 294 5.72 -1.67 7.40
CA VAL A 294 7.00 -1.03 7.04
C VAL A 294 7.00 0.42 7.55
N SER A 295 7.89 0.74 8.47
CA SER A 295 7.98 2.10 9.03
C SER A 295 9.36 2.36 9.57
N GLY A 296 9.87 3.57 9.39
CA GLY A 296 11.07 4.06 10.09
C GLY A 296 10.81 4.43 11.57
N GLY A 297 9.57 4.28 12.05
CA GLY A 297 9.15 4.55 13.43
C GLY A 297 8.36 3.39 14.04
N SER A 298 7.33 3.70 14.81
CA SER A 298 6.46 2.69 15.43
C SER A 298 5.61 1.96 14.39
N ILE A 299 5.30 0.69 14.67
CA ILE A 299 4.44 -0.18 13.87
C ILE A 299 3.26 -0.70 14.73
N PRO A 300 2.34 0.18 15.17
CA PRO A 300 1.26 -0.19 16.09
C PRO A 300 0.32 -1.26 15.51
N GLN A 301 0.23 -1.37 14.20
CA GLN A 301 -0.58 -2.35 13.49
C GLN A 301 -0.06 -3.80 13.63
N ALA A 302 1.22 -4.01 13.93
CA ALA A 302 1.79 -5.36 14.01
C ALA A 302 1.07 -6.25 15.03
N ALA A 303 0.81 -5.73 16.24
CA ALA A 303 0.09 -6.47 17.27
C ALA A 303 -1.37 -6.78 16.86
N ILE A 304 -2.02 -5.89 16.13
CA ILE A 304 -3.37 -6.11 15.59
C ILE A 304 -3.35 -7.23 14.54
N ASN A 305 -2.36 -7.20 13.66
CA ASN A 305 -2.20 -8.22 12.62
C ASN A 305 -2.00 -9.62 13.23
N GLU A 306 -1.16 -9.73 14.25
CA GLU A 306 -0.92 -10.98 14.99
C GLU A 306 -2.22 -11.52 15.62
N VAL A 307 -2.95 -10.67 16.34
CA VAL A 307 -4.22 -11.07 16.97
C VAL A 307 -5.26 -11.47 15.93
N CYS A 308 -5.37 -10.73 14.80
CA CYS A 308 -6.31 -11.07 13.74
C CYS A 308 -5.97 -12.42 13.08
N ALA A 309 -4.71 -12.66 12.73
CA ALA A 309 -4.26 -13.94 12.16
C ALA A 309 -4.57 -15.11 13.09
N LYS A 310 -4.19 -14.99 14.37
CA LYS A 310 -4.50 -15.98 15.39
C LYS A 310 -6.00 -16.23 15.49
N THR A 311 -6.82 -15.20 15.54
CA THR A 311 -8.27 -15.33 15.65
C THR A 311 -8.87 -16.03 14.42
N GLN A 312 -8.40 -15.74 13.22
CA GLN A 312 -8.83 -16.42 11.99
C GLN A 312 -8.47 -17.91 12.01
N LEU A 313 -7.27 -18.26 12.44
CA LEU A 313 -6.83 -19.64 12.58
C LEU A 313 -7.66 -20.40 13.63
N GLU A 314 -7.91 -19.79 14.79
CA GLU A 314 -8.72 -20.39 15.85
C GLU A 314 -10.18 -20.59 15.42
N TRP A 315 -10.76 -19.63 14.67
CA TRP A 315 -12.15 -19.67 14.24
C TRP A 315 -12.38 -20.62 13.07
N LEU A 316 -11.58 -20.50 11.99
CA LEU A 316 -11.82 -21.20 10.73
C LEU A 316 -10.78 -22.28 10.40
N GLY A 317 -9.60 -22.26 11.05
CA GLY A 317 -8.50 -23.19 10.72
C GLY A 317 -8.86 -24.66 10.87
N GLY A 318 -9.82 -25.02 11.73
CA GLY A 318 -10.36 -26.37 11.88
C GLY A 318 -11.44 -26.77 10.86
N SER A 319 -11.92 -25.83 10.04
CA SER A 319 -12.95 -26.10 9.02
C SER A 319 -12.42 -27.04 7.94
N PRO A 320 -13.14 -28.12 7.59
CA PRO A 320 -12.72 -29.00 6.49
C PRO A 320 -12.60 -28.31 5.12
N VAL A 321 -13.41 -27.27 4.89
CA VAL A 321 -13.50 -26.57 3.59
C VAL A 321 -12.65 -25.29 3.62
N LEU A 322 -12.79 -24.46 4.64
CA LEU A 322 -12.15 -23.14 4.71
C LEU A 322 -10.77 -23.20 5.39
N GLY A 323 -10.57 -24.16 6.31
CA GLY A 323 -9.32 -24.26 7.08
C GLY A 323 -8.06 -24.35 6.23
N PRO A 324 -8.02 -25.15 5.16
CA PRO A 324 -6.86 -25.19 4.27
C PRO A 324 -6.50 -23.82 3.66
N LEU A 325 -7.50 -23.00 3.31
CA LEU A 325 -7.28 -21.66 2.75
C LEU A 325 -6.72 -20.69 3.81
N VAL A 326 -7.30 -20.73 5.01
CA VAL A 326 -6.89 -19.85 6.11
C VAL A 326 -5.46 -20.19 6.59
N ARG A 327 -5.15 -21.47 6.73
CA ARG A 327 -3.80 -21.92 7.09
C ARG A 327 -2.76 -21.57 6.03
N ALA A 328 -3.06 -21.72 4.76
CA ALA A 328 -2.13 -21.36 3.69
C ALA A 328 -1.76 -19.86 3.66
N VAL A 329 -2.55 -19.01 4.30
CA VAL A 329 -2.32 -17.56 4.34
C VAL A 329 -1.68 -17.11 5.67
N HIS A 330 -1.90 -17.84 6.77
CA HIS A 330 -1.49 -17.39 8.11
C HIS A 330 -0.49 -18.31 8.83
N ASP A 331 -0.29 -19.56 8.39
CA ASP A 331 0.74 -20.48 8.90
C ASP A 331 2.05 -20.29 8.11
#